data_4e561b9ea5aeaf7b8f5892d5615f4d4f
#
_entry.id   4e561b9ea5aeaf7b8f5892d5615f4d4f
#
_cell.length_a   1.000
_cell.length_b   1.000
_cell.length_c   1.000
_cell.angle_alpha   90.00
_cell.angle_beta   90.00
_cell.angle_gamma   90.00
#
_symmetry.space_group_name_H-M   'P 1'
#
loop_
_entity.id
_entity.type
_entity.pdbx_description
1 polymer ?
#
loop_
_entity_poly.entity_id
_entity_poly.type
_entity_poly.pdbx_seq_one_letter_code
_entity_poly.pdbx_strand_id
1 'polypeptide(L)'
;DESDGSFLKLPINYSIVTNIDYEHLDFYKSYKNLEKSFLEFINKTPPTGKSVICIDSINIRKIMNKIKNKNILTYGENKKADFQIKNIKYNSDSTIFDLKIKDKDKKNKDIKNINVKLLGKHNVLNSAAAFITCLNLGASVKVIKRSLINFSGVQRRMTKVFSKNKNDFYDD
;
A
#
# COMPACT_ATOMS: atom_id res chain seq x y z
N ASP A 1 11.94 -0.15 10.90
CA ASP A 1 12.45 -0.45 9.56
C ASP A 1 12.42 -1.97 9.34
N GLU A 2 12.18 -2.42 8.11
CA GLU A 2 12.22 -3.84 7.76
C GLU A 2 13.64 -4.37 7.66
N SER A 3 14.62 -3.51 7.40
CA SER A 3 16.02 -3.92 7.20
C SER A 3 16.65 -4.54 8.45
N ASP A 4 16.19 -4.16 9.65
CA ASP A 4 16.70 -4.60 10.95
C ASP A 4 15.62 -5.20 11.85
N GLY A 5 14.41 -5.38 11.35
CA GLY A 5 13.28 -5.93 12.10
C GLY A 5 12.72 -5.02 13.20
N SER A 6 13.17 -3.76 13.30
CA SER A 6 12.72 -2.82 14.33
C SER A 6 11.22 -2.51 14.26
N PHE A 7 10.61 -2.64 13.08
CA PHE A 7 9.16 -2.49 12.88
C PHE A 7 8.33 -3.43 13.77
N LEU A 8 8.89 -4.57 14.18
CA LEU A 8 8.23 -5.50 15.10
C LEU A 8 8.13 -4.97 16.54
N LYS A 9 8.92 -3.95 16.89
CA LYS A 9 8.92 -3.36 18.22
C LYS A 9 7.89 -2.24 18.40
N LEU A 10 7.30 -1.77 17.29
CA LEU A 10 6.34 -0.68 17.33
C LEU A 10 5.00 -1.12 17.94
N PRO A 11 4.36 -0.28 18.77
CA PRO A 11 2.97 -0.46 19.13
C PRO A 11 2.10 -0.08 17.92
N ILE A 12 1.40 -1.04 17.32
CA ILE A 12 0.62 -0.84 16.11
C ILE A 12 -0.87 -1.01 16.36
N ASN A 13 -1.69 -0.15 15.74
CA ASN A 13 -3.13 -0.33 15.61
C ASN A 13 -3.53 -0.67 14.18
N TYR A 14 -2.83 -0.11 13.20
CA TYR A 14 -3.00 -0.41 11.78
C TYR A 14 -1.66 -0.80 11.19
N SER A 15 -1.65 -1.81 10.34
CA SER A 15 -0.47 -2.20 9.58
C SER A 15 -0.76 -2.15 8.08
N ILE A 16 0.24 -1.77 7.30
CA ILE A 16 0.20 -1.81 5.83
C ILE A 16 1.34 -2.70 5.37
N VAL A 17 1.03 -3.68 4.52
CA VAL A 17 2.05 -4.53 3.87
C VAL A 17 1.82 -4.49 2.37
N THR A 18 2.74 -3.84 1.67
CA THR A 18 2.67 -3.63 0.22
C THR A 18 3.23 -4.79 -0.58
N ASN A 19 4.38 -5.32 -0.14
CA ASN A 19 5.07 -6.45 -0.74
C ASN A 19 5.99 -7.10 0.29
N ILE A 20 6.49 -8.30 -0.05
CA ILE A 20 7.57 -8.99 0.65
C ILE A 20 8.54 -9.46 -0.42
N ASP A 21 9.71 -8.83 -0.50
CA ASP A 21 10.72 -9.14 -1.48
C ASP A 21 11.95 -9.81 -0.84
N TYR A 22 12.85 -10.35 -1.66
CA TYR A 22 14.06 -11.02 -1.21
C TYR A 22 15.15 -10.00 -0.84
N GLU A 23 14.87 -9.14 0.13
CA GLU A 23 15.77 -8.10 0.59
C GLU A 23 16.18 -8.33 2.05
N HIS A 24 17.23 -7.65 2.49
CA HIS A 24 17.73 -7.68 3.87
C HIS A 24 18.07 -9.09 4.41
N LEU A 25 18.50 -10.01 3.52
CA LEU A 25 18.84 -11.37 3.91
C LEU A 25 20.13 -11.46 4.75
N ASP A 26 20.95 -10.43 4.72
CA ASP A 26 22.08 -10.23 5.65
C ASP A 26 21.60 -10.18 7.10
N PHE A 27 20.46 -9.56 7.38
CA PHE A 27 19.83 -9.53 8.70
C PHE A 27 19.01 -10.80 8.98
N TYR A 28 18.05 -11.14 8.11
CA TYR A 28 17.11 -12.24 8.34
C TYR A 28 17.72 -13.64 8.15
N LYS A 29 18.89 -13.76 7.51
CA LYS A 29 19.60 -15.02 7.20
C LYS A 29 18.84 -15.95 6.25
N SER A 30 17.54 -15.81 6.10
CA SER A 30 16.74 -16.58 5.17
C SER A 30 15.42 -15.90 4.83
N TYR A 31 14.89 -16.20 3.65
CA TYR A 31 13.55 -15.74 3.25
C TYR A 31 12.45 -16.24 4.21
N LYS A 32 12.60 -17.46 4.75
CA LYS A 32 11.64 -18.01 5.71
C LYS A 32 11.58 -17.18 7.01
N ASN A 33 12.70 -16.66 7.46
CA ASN A 33 12.73 -15.77 8.63
C ASN A 33 12.09 -14.42 8.32
N LEU A 34 12.34 -13.86 7.13
CA LEU A 34 11.69 -12.65 6.66
C LEU A 34 10.16 -12.84 6.61
N GLU A 35 9.67 -13.92 5.98
CA GLU A 35 8.23 -14.25 5.98
C GLU A 35 7.66 -14.33 7.40
N LYS A 36 8.37 -14.98 8.32
CA LYS A 36 7.94 -15.11 9.72
C LYS A 36 7.79 -13.74 10.40
N SER A 37 8.71 -12.81 10.15
CA SER A 37 8.66 -11.46 10.70
C SER A 37 7.46 -10.67 10.16
N PHE A 38 7.17 -10.75 8.86
CA PHE A 38 5.98 -10.12 8.30
C PHE A 38 4.68 -10.75 8.81
N LEU A 39 4.65 -12.08 8.98
CA LEU A 39 3.51 -12.77 9.61
C LEU A 39 3.29 -12.31 11.04
N GLU A 40 4.37 -12.18 11.81
CA GLU A 40 4.32 -11.65 13.18
C GLU A 40 3.76 -10.23 13.20
N PHE A 41 4.27 -9.35 12.32
CA PHE A 41 3.79 -7.97 12.19
C PHE A 41 2.29 -7.89 11.89
N ILE A 42 1.82 -8.65 10.89
CA ILE A 42 0.40 -8.70 10.54
C ILE A 42 -0.44 -9.22 11.72
N ASN A 43 0.01 -10.28 12.37
CA ASN A 43 -0.72 -10.91 13.48
C ASN A 43 -0.69 -10.08 14.76
N LYS A 44 0.27 -9.18 14.91
CA LYS A 44 0.37 -8.25 16.05
C LYS A 44 -0.66 -7.12 16.00
N THR A 45 -1.26 -6.86 14.84
CA THR A 45 -2.33 -5.87 14.71
C THR A 45 -3.52 -6.27 15.58
N PRO A 46 -3.94 -5.42 16.54
CA PRO A 46 -4.98 -5.78 17.51
C PRO A 46 -6.35 -5.94 16.86
N PRO A 47 -7.33 -6.59 17.54
CA PRO A 47 -8.69 -6.75 17.03
C PRO A 47 -9.43 -5.42 16.76
N THR A 48 -9.01 -4.34 17.42
CA THR A 48 -9.56 -2.99 17.22
C THR A 48 -9.01 -2.28 15.97
N GLY A 49 -7.90 -2.79 15.43
CA GLY A 49 -7.25 -2.27 14.23
C GLY A 49 -7.46 -3.13 13.01
N LYS A 50 -6.75 -2.81 11.93
CA LYS A 50 -6.80 -3.55 10.67
C LYS A 50 -5.44 -3.64 10.01
N SER A 51 -5.21 -4.76 9.30
CA SER A 51 -4.05 -4.95 8.42
C SER A 51 -4.47 -4.76 6.97
N VAL A 52 -3.90 -3.78 6.29
CA VAL A 52 -4.14 -3.49 4.86
C VAL A 52 -3.05 -4.15 4.03
N ILE A 53 -3.41 -5.16 3.24
CA ILE A 53 -2.46 -6.10 2.63
C ILE A 53 -2.63 -6.14 1.12
N CYS A 54 -1.53 -5.91 0.38
CA CYS A 54 -1.51 -5.97 -1.08
C CYS A 54 -1.44 -7.41 -1.58
N ILE A 55 -2.52 -7.91 -2.16
CA ILE A 55 -2.55 -9.27 -2.73
C ILE A 55 -2.07 -9.35 -4.19
N ASP A 56 -1.53 -8.28 -4.75
CA ASP A 56 -0.80 -8.36 -6.02
C ASP A 56 0.58 -8.99 -5.83
N SER A 57 1.18 -8.84 -4.64
CA SER A 57 2.42 -9.54 -4.28
C SER A 57 2.19 -11.05 -4.20
N ILE A 58 2.94 -11.81 -5.00
CA ILE A 58 2.87 -13.27 -5.01
C ILE A 58 3.33 -13.85 -3.66
N ASN A 59 4.32 -13.22 -3.03
CA ASN A 59 4.87 -13.68 -1.76
C ASN A 59 3.90 -13.47 -0.61
N ILE A 60 3.15 -12.37 -0.63
CA ILE A 60 2.05 -12.15 0.31
C ILE A 60 0.96 -13.21 0.12
N ARG A 61 0.56 -13.51 -1.12
CA ARG A 61 -0.45 -14.55 -1.37
C ARG A 61 -0.05 -15.93 -0.83
N LYS A 62 1.25 -16.28 -0.88
CA LYS A 62 1.76 -17.55 -0.35
C LYS A 62 1.58 -17.69 1.16
N ILE A 63 1.61 -16.58 1.89
CA ILE A 63 1.51 -16.60 3.36
C ILE A 63 0.10 -16.29 3.88
N MET A 64 -0.85 -15.94 3.01
CA MET A 64 -2.21 -15.56 3.42
C MET A 64 -2.89 -16.60 4.31
N ASN A 65 -2.71 -17.88 4.01
CA ASN A 65 -3.28 -18.99 4.80
C ASN A 65 -2.64 -19.16 6.18
N LYS A 66 -1.49 -18.55 6.43
CA LYS A 66 -0.78 -18.58 7.72
C LYS A 66 -1.16 -17.40 8.61
N ILE A 67 -1.87 -16.40 8.07
CA ILE A 67 -2.29 -15.22 8.82
C ILE A 67 -3.44 -15.59 9.76
N LYS A 68 -3.25 -15.34 11.05
CA LYS A 68 -4.23 -15.61 12.10
C LYS A 68 -5.17 -14.42 12.35
N ASN A 69 -4.69 -13.20 12.06
CA ASN A 69 -5.48 -11.98 12.19
C ASN A 69 -6.67 -12.02 11.22
N LYS A 70 -7.89 -11.86 11.75
CA LYS A 70 -9.13 -11.85 10.96
C LYS A 70 -9.52 -10.45 10.46
N ASN A 71 -8.89 -9.40 10.98
CA ASN A 71 -9.15 -8.01 10.61
C ASN A 71 -8.24 -7.56 9.48
N ILE A 72 -8.35 -8.24 8.35
CA ILE A 72 -7.57 -7.97 7.14
C ILE A 72 -8.45 -7.27 6.12
N LEU A 73 -7.88 -6.28 5.44
CA LEU A 73 -8.40 -5.65 4.24
C LEU A 73 -7.40 -5.89 3.11
N THR A 74 -7.82 -6.63 2.11
CA THR A 74 -6.97 -6.91 0.94
C THR A 74 -7.16 -5.85 -0.13
N TYR A 75 -6.07 -5.47 -0.83
CA TYR A 75 -6.14 -4.54 -1.94
C TYR A 75 -5.18 -4.91 -3.07
N GLY A 76 -5.39 -4.31 -4.24
CA GLY A 76 -4.57 -4.49 -5.43
C GLY A 76 -5.40 -4.49 -6.72
N GLU A 77 -4.76 -4.73 -7.87
CA GLU A 77 -5.45 -4.95 -9.15
C GLU A 77 -6.13 -6.33 -9.20
N ASN A 78 -5.69 -7.24 -8.34
CA ASN A 78 -6.23 -8.61 -8.28
C ASN A 78 -7.74 -8.61 -8.07
N LYS A 79 -8.45 -9.35 -8.92
CA LYS A 79 -9.92 -9.45 -8.86
C LYS A 79 -10.45 -10.03 -7.53
N LYS A 80 -9.61 -10.68 -6.72
CA LYS A 80 -10.00 -11.23 -5.41
C LYS A 80 -9.88 -10.22 -4.27
N ALA A 81 -9.23 -9.06 -4.47
CA ALA A 81 -9.06 -8.03 -3.45
C ALA A 81 -10.41 -7.45 -2.98
N ASP A 82 -10.51 -7.11 -1.69
CA ASP A 82 -11.66 -6.40 -1.12
C ASP A 82 -11.75 -4.99 -1.70
N PHE A 83 -10.61 -4.35 -1.92
CA PHE A 83 -10.45 -3.06 -2.58
C PHE A 83 -9.68 -3.25 -3.89
N GLN A 84 -10.41 -3.41 -4.98
CA GLN A 84 -9.79 -3.62 -6.28
C GLN A 84 -9.43 -2.30 -6.95
N ILE A 85 -8.14 -2.12 -7.29
CA ILE A 85 -7.65 -1.01 -8.12
C ILE A 85 -8.02 -1.27 -9.57
N LYS A 86 -8.57 -0.26 -10.24
CA LYS A 86 -9.01 -0.33 -11.63
C LYS A 86 -8.74 0.96 -12.37
N ASN A 87 -8.81 0.88 -13.70
CA ASN A 87 -8.79 2.05 -14.59
C ASN A 87 -7.60 2.99 -14.35
N ILE A 88 -6.40 2.42 -14.13
CA ILE A 88 -5.19 3.21 -13.92
C ILE A 88 -4.86 3.96 -15.21
N LYS A 89 -4.71 5.28 -15.11
CA LYS A 89 -4.30 6.17 -16.21
C LYS A 89 -3.08 6.97 -15.76
N TYR A 90 -2.01 6.85 -16.51
CA TYR A 90 -0.78 7.60 -16.28
C TYR A 90 -0.80 8.86 -17.16
N ASN A 91 -0.70 10.02 -16.54
CA ASN A 91 -0.49 11.32 -17.19
C ASN A 91 1.00 11.70 -17.05
N SER A 92 1.38 12.88 -17.58
CA SER A 92 2.75 13.37 -17.52
C SER A 92 3.26 13.64 -16.09
N ASP A 93 2.37 14.06 -15.18
CA ASP A 93 2.69 14.53 -13.83
C ASP A 93 1.85 13.90 -12.72
N SER A 94 0.96 13.00 -13.08
CA SER A 94 -0.01 12.44 -12.15
C SER A 94 -0.51 11.08 -12.61
N THR A 95 -1.09 10.34 -11.68
CA THR A 95 -1.77 9.08 -11.98
C THR A 95 -3.18 9.10 -11.42
N ILE A 96 -4.14 8.63 -12.21
CA ILE A 96 -5.55 8.52 -11.82
C ILE A 96 -5.93 7.06 -11.78
N PHE A 97 -6.67 6.65 -10.75
CA PHE A 97 -7.20 5.30 -10.64
C PHE A 97 -8.55 5.27 -9.92
N ASP A 98 -9.24 4.15 -10.01
CA ASP A 98 -10.49 3.88 -9.32
C ASP A 98 -10.27 2.78 -8.27
N LEU A 99 -11.05 2.83 -7.19
CA LEU A 99 -11.17 1.75 -6.21
C LEU A 99 -12.58 1.18 -6.25
N LYS A 100 -12.70 -0.10 -6.60
CA LYS A 100 -13.92 -0.87 -6.45
C LYS A 100 -13.91 -1.56 -5.09
N ILE A 101 -14.85 -1.22 -4.23
CA ILE A 101 -15.02 -1.84 -2.91
C ILE A 101 -15.99 -2.99 -3.05
N LYS A 102 -15.56 -4.19 -2.66
CA LYS A 102 -16.44 -5.35 -2.54
C LYS A 102 -17.07 -5.34 -1.14
N ASP A 103 -18.34 -5.01 -1.10
CA ASP A 103 -19.13 -5.14 0.11
C ASP A 103 -19.73 -6.55 0.19
N LYS A 104 -19.68 -7.16 1.38
CA LYS A 104 -20.32 -8.45 1.64
C LYS A 104 -21.84 -8.36 1.47
N ASP A 105 -22.42 -7.18 1.65
CA ASP A 105 -23.86 -6.92 1.51
C ASP A 105 -24.30 -6.55 0.07
N LYS A 106 -23.50 -6.92 -0.93
CA LYS A 106 -23.79 -6.82 -2.38
C LYS A 106 -23.91 -5.42 -2.98
N LYS A 107 -23.71 -4.35 -2.27
CA LYS A 107 -23.62 -3.01 -2.85
C LYS A 107 -22.14 -2.66 -3.15
N ASN A 108 -21.63 -3.11 -4.31
CA ASN A 108 -20.32 -2.65 -4.76
C ASN A 108 -20.31 -1.12 -4.83
N LYS A 109 -19.44 -0.49 -4.07
CA LYS A 109 -19.27 0.95 -4.10
C LYS A 109 -17.99 1.29 -4.85
N ASP A 110 -18.11 2.03 -5.92
CA ASP A 110 -16.95 2.48 -6.69
C ASP A 110 -16.56 3.90 -6.25
N ILE A 111 -15.28 4.08 -5.91
CA ILE A 111 -14.69 5.39 -5.70
C ILE A 111 -13.87 5.70 -6.95
N LYS A 112 -14.40 6.59 -7.78
CA LYS A 112 -13.80 6.92 -9.09
C LYS A 112 -12.86 8.11 -9.00
N ASN A 113 -11.92 8.19 -9.94
CA ASN A 113 -11.04 9.35 -10.16
C ASN A 113 -10.25 9.74 -8.90
N ILE A 114 -9.52 8.80 -8.31
CA ILE A 114 -8.52 9.10 -7.28
C ILE A 114 -7.28 9.58 -8.02
N ASN A 115 -6.89 10.83 -7.82
CA ASN A 115 -5.76 11.46 -8.48
C ASN A 115 -4.60 11.63 -7.49
N VAL A 116 -3.40 11.25 -7.92
CA VAL A 116 -2.15 11.38 -7.14
C VAL A 116 -1.07 12.01 -8.02
N LYS A 117 -0.34 12.99 -7.49
CA LYS A 117 0.79 13.63 -8.18
C LYS A 117 2.07 12.79 -8.09
N LEU A 118 1.93 11.50 -8.25
CA LEU A 118 3.02 10.54 -8.21
C LEU A 118 2.89 9.62 -9.41
N LEU A 119 4.03 9.27 -10.00
CA LEU A 119 4.10 8.38 -11.15
C LEU A 119 4.47 6.96 -10.73
N GLY A 120 4.08 6.01 -11.55
CA GLY A 120 4.44 4.61 -11.36
C GLY A 120 3.44 3.79 -10.56
N LYS A 121 3.42 2.51 -10.87
CA LYS A 121 2.48 1.53 -10.29
C LYS A 121 2.63 1.41 -8.77
N HIS A 122 3.86 1.43 -8.27
CA HIS A 122 4.13 1.34 -6.83
C HIS A 122 3.47 2.49 -6.06
N ASN A 123 3.47 3.70 -6.61
CA ASN A 123 2.81 4.85 -5.99
C ASN A 123 1.28 4.74 -6.01
N VAL A 124 0.71 4.10 -7.04
CA VAL A 124 -0.73 3.75 -7.04
C VAL A 124 -1.05 2.79 -5.90
N LEU A 125 -0.25 1.74 -5.72
CA LEU A 125 -0.44 0.75 -4.66
C LEU A 125 -0.28 1.41 -3.27
N ASN A 126 0.74 2.23 -3.06
CA ASN A 126 0.96 2.94 -1.81
C ASN A 126 -0.16 3.93 -1.50
N SER A 127 -0.62 4.69 -2.50
CA SER A 127 -1.73 5.64 -2.36
C SER A 127 -3.05 4.93 -2.08
N ALA A 128 -3.29 3.77 -2.70
CA ALA A 128 -4.47 2.96 -2.43
C ALA A 128 -4.46 2.43 -0.99
N ALA A 129 -3.31 1.95 -0.49
CA ALA A 129 -3.17 1.51 0.90
C ALA A 129 -3.46 2.64 1.90
N ALA A 130 -2.87 3.82 1.67
CA ALA A 130 -3.12 5.00 2.48
C ALA A 130 -4.60 5.42 2.44
N PHE A 131 -5.20 5.42 1.24
CA PHE A 131 -6.63 5.72 1.05
C PHE A 131 -7.52 4.79 1.89
N ILE A 132 -7.29 3.48 1.78
CA ILE A 132 -8.07 2.44 2.48
C ILE A 132 -7.92 2.60 3.99
N THR A 133 -6.69 2.84 4.47
CA THR A 133 -6.42 3.04 5.89
C THR A 133 -7.16 4.27 6.42
N CYS A 134 -7.05 5.42 5.76
CA CYS A 134 -7.74 6.66 6.15
C CYS A 134 -9.27 6.51 6.10
N LEU A 135 -9.80 5.80 5.09
CA LEU A 135 -11.23 5.54 4.98
C LEU A 135 -11.74 4.71 6.18
N ASN A 136 -10.99 3.70 6.60
CA ASN A 136 -11.33 2.88 7.76
C ASN A 136 -11.14 3.60 9.10
N LEU A 137 -10.34 4.64 9.14
CA LEU A 137 -10.22 5.56 10.28
C LEU A 137 -11.32 6.64 10.32
N GLY A 138 -12.27 6.60 9.38
CA GLY A 138 -13.43 7.50 9.36
C GLY A 138 -13.24 8.79 8.55
N ALA A 139 -12.11 8.94 7.84
CA ALA A 139 -11.94 10.10 6.97
C ALA A 139 -12.88 10.04 5.76
N SER A 140 -13.46 11.18 5.38
CA SER A 140 -14.34 11.23 4.21
C SER A 140 -13.56 11.09 2.91
N VAL A 141 -14.17 10.45 1.90
CA VAL A 141 -13.60 10.28 0.56
C VAL A 141 -13.11 11.61 -0.03
N LYS A 142 -13.86 12.70 0.20
CA LYS A 142 -13.51 14.04 -0.29
C LYS A 142 -12.20 14.54 0.31
N VAL A 143 -12.02 14.38 1.62
CA VAL A 143 -10.80 14.78 2.34
C VAL A 143 -9.62 13.95 1.87
N ILE A 144 -9.75 12.63 1.79
CA ILE A 144 -8.65 11.75 1.37
C ILE A 144 -8.20 12.09 -0.06
N LYS A 145 -9.13 12.26 -1.01
CA LYS A 145 -8.80 12.66 -2.40
C LYS A 145 -8.06 13.99 -2.46
N ARG A 146 -8.52 14.98 -1.68
CA ARG A 146 -7.87 16.30 -1.62
C ARG A 146 -6.44 16.19 -1.05
N SER A 147 -6.23 15.36 -0.04
CA SER A 147 -4.91 15.16 0.55
C SER A 147 -3.96 14.46 -0.42
N LEU A 148 -4.42 13.44 -1.14
CA LEU A 148 -3.61 12.71 -2.10
C LEU A 148 -3.17 13.58 -3.30
N ILE A 149 -4.06 14.42 -3.84
CA ILE A 149 -3.69 15.32 -4.96
C ILE A 149 -2.70 16.41 -4.54
N ASN A 150 -2.69 16.78 -3.26
CA ASN A 150 -1.76 17.78 -2.71
C ASN A 150 -0.46 17.16 -2.18
N PHE A 151 -0.37 15.83 -2.14
CA PHE A 151 0.82 15.13 -1.68
C PHE A 151 1.88 15.10 -2.79
N SER A 152 3.02 15.73 -2.55
CA SER A 152 4.13 15.86 -3.51
C SER A 152 5.17 14.75 -3.43
N GLY A 153 4.90 13.71 -2.64
CA GLY A 153 5.84 12.60 -2.44
C GLY A 153 6.71 12.74 -1.20
N VAL A 154 7.62 11.81 -1.04
CA VAL A 154 8.64 11.80 0.03
C VAL A 154 9.97 12.15 -0.59
N GLN A 155 10.77 12.96 0.10
CA GLN A 155 12.14 13.29 -0.36
C GLN A 155 12.95 12.01 -0.59
N ARG A 156 13.84 12.05 -1.57
CA ARG A 156 14.67 10.90 -2.00
C ARG A 156 13.84 9.68 -2.44
N ARG A 157 12.71 9.95 -3.12
CA ARG A 157 11.91 8.96 -3.83
C ARG A 157 11.45 9.59 -5.13
N MET A 158 12.25 9.41 -6.21
CA MET A 158 11.99 10.01 -7.52
C MET A 158 11.71 11.51 -7.44
N THR A 159 12.49 12.23 -6.60
CA THR A 159 12.33 13.67 -6.42
C THR A 159 13.04 14.40 -7.56
N LYS A 160 12.30 15.16 -8.36
CA LYS A 160 12.92 16.00 -9.41
C LYS A 160 13.78 17.08 -8.77
N VAL A 161 15.07 17.04 -9.03
CA VAL A 161 16.06 17.97 -8.45
C VAL A 161 16.26 19.19 -9.34
N PHE A 162 16.42 18.98 -10.65
CA PHE A 162 16.54 20.07 -11.61
C PHE A 162 16.25 19.62 -13.05
N SER A 163 16.09 20.58 -13.94
CA SER A 163 15.95 20.35 -15.39
C SER A 163 17.04 21.08 -16.15
N LYS A 164 17.66 20.43 -17.14
CA LYS A 164 18.63 21.05 -18.06
C LYS A 164 18.47 20.45 -19.46
N ASN A 165 18.40 21.31 -20.46
CA ASN A 165 18.32 20.91 -21.89
C ASN A 165 17.20 19.90 -22.18
N LYS A 166 16.01 20.11 -21.65
CA LYS A 166 14.85 19.21 -21.74
C LYS A 166 15.01 17.84 -21.05
N ASN A 167 16.08 17.66 -20.28
CA ASN A 167 16.26 16.48 -19.43
C ASN A 167 15.92 16.83 -17.99
N ASP A 168 15.18 15.93 -17.34
CA ASP A 168 14.85 16.02 -15.93
C ASP A 168 15.77 15.08 -15.13
N PHE A 169 16.30 15.59 -14.02
CA PHE A 169 17.16 14.86 -13.11
C PHE A 169 16.43 14.59 -11.81
N TYR A 170 16.46 13.34 -11.38
CA TYR A 170 15.75 12.85 -10.21
C TYR A 170 16.73 12.28 -9.19
N ASP A 171 16.41 12.46 -7.91
CA ASP A 171 17.05 11.83 -6.75
C ASP A 171 16.12 10.73 -6.21
N ASP A 172 16.66 9.49 -6.04
CA ASP A 172 15.91 8.31 -5.59
C ASP A 172 16.72 7.50 -4.55
#